data_4e57955eb9cd4b18aecac62bbacf2fb1
#
_entry.id   4e57955eb9cd4b18aecac62bbacf2fb1
#
_cell.length_a   1.000
_cell.length_b   1.000
_cell.length_c   1.000
_cell.angle_alpha   90.00
_cell.angle_beta   90.00
_cell.angle_gamma   90.00
#
_symmetry.space_group_name_H-M   'P 1'
#
loop_
_entity.id
_entity.type
_entity.pdbx_description
1 polymer ?
#
loop_
_entity_poly.entity_id
_entity_poly.type
_entity_poly.pdbx_seq_one_letter_code
_entity_poly.pdbx_strand_id
1 'polypeptide(L)'
;MSKLLEEFLASNAAYPVMYRQLNQLIGSAASLPPLVREPGAPLRLLFAGYAGGGNTGSDVRVAEMMRQVRAILGRDKVVIGLVATGDELPPDLLDDVILEPVLGYFPDFLMQTIPRYDGVIACDGSMFKSNLCSMLSGMLGGALGIAAAAGKLAIGYGAEAGKMDPDLSEFVAGLGRAPLVLCRNEESRVVLEPLGLRTTGGADTAWTYQAEPAVAATERLHALRLVRRPLLVVCPMNPFWWPVSPDLLKAQELDQTGAHRDLHFGSLLFHPDDEIIRTRYATYLDALAFAARQWQQESGGSVLIVGMDKVDRIACNDLAGRFKQAPPVVVSGDAPPAAMVGLLRAADLLLSSRFHAIVTSMEAGVPAVGVSMDERIANLLGKEEIGRRMLKVDAADLPERLVASLRHAEAERSRIHAQTRAAVVMQLRSMAEMGMRFAREVRRFHPDLQTPDEAGPWTAFLPSLSPQLEELIAPHAARVQTSALTV
;
A
#
# COMPACT_ATOMS: atom_id res chain seq x y z
N MET A 1 -12.32 -24.79 18.70
CA MET A 1 -11.04 -24.10 18.45
C MET A 1 -10.00 -25.16 18.18
N SER A 2 -9.19 -25.07 17.10
CA SER A 2 -8.21 -26.13 16.82
C SER A 2 -7.10 -26.10 17.88
N LYS A 3 -6.53 -27.27 18.22
CA LYS A 3 -5.41 -27.39 19.16
C LYS A 3 -4.23 -26.48 18.77
N LEU A 4 -4.02 -26.26 17.48
CA LEU A 4 -3.03 -25.34 16.92
C LEU A 4 -3.33 -23.86 17.24
N LEU A 5 -4.60 -23.46 17.26
CA LEU A 5 -4.98 -22.11 17.67
C LEU A 5 -4.73 -21.90 19.17
N GLU A 6 -4.97 -22.92 19.99
CA GLU A 6 -4.66 -22.87 21.43
C GLU A 6 -3.14 -22.77 21.67
N GLU A 7 -2.33 -23.52 20.93
CA GLU A 7 -0.86 -23.42 20.96
C GLU A 7 -0.36 -22.07 20.45
N PHE A 8 -0.95 -21.53 19.37
CA PHE A 8 -0.67 -20.20 18.84
C PHE A 8 -0.94 -19.10 19.89
N LEU A 9 -2.06 -19.20 20.58
CA LEU A 9 -2.49 -18.19 21.55
C LEU A 9 -1.75 -18.31 22.90
N ALA A 10 -1.27 -19.52 23.26
CA ALA A 10 -0.57 -19.76 24.52
C ALA A 10 0.95 -19.46 24.45
N SER A 11 1.52 -19.24 23.27
CA SER A 11 2.96 -19.07 23.11
C SER A 11 3.34 -17.63 22.79
N ASN A 12 4.40 -17.11 23.44
CA ASN A 12 5.13 -15.91 22.98
C ASN A 12 5.77 -16.10 21.59
N ALA A 13 5.54 -17.25 20.95
CA ALA A 13 6.05 -17.68 19.65
C ALA A 13 4.94 -17.79 18.59
N ALA A 14 3.95 -16.91 18.62
CA ALA A 14 2.78 -16.94 17.73
C ALA A 14 3.18 -17.00 16.24
N TYR A 15 4.14 -16.21 15.82
CA TYR A 15 4.58 -16.17 14.41
C TYR A 15 5.35 -17.43 13.97
N PRO A 16 6.31 -17.97 14.73
CA PRO A 16 6.96 -19.25 14.39
C PRO A 16 5.98 -20.43 14.24
N VAL A 17 4.93 -20.49 15.10
CA VAL A 17 3.88 -21.51 14.98
C VAL A 17 3.09 -21.34 13.70
N MET A 18 2.68 -20.13 13.37
CA MET A 18 1.98 -19.78 12.15
C MET A 18 2.79 -20.14 10.88
N TYR A 19 4.06 -19.79 10.83
CA TYR A 19 4.91 -20.10 9.67
C TYR A 19 5.13 -21.61 9.50
N ARG A 20 5.31 -22.36 10.59
CA ARG A 20 5.36 -23.83 10.52
C ARG A 20 4.08 -24.42 9.95
N GLN A 21 2.92 -23.95 10.39
CA GLN A 21 1.64 -24.40 9.85
C GLN A 21 1.50 -24.06 8.37
N LEU A 22 1.83 -22.84 7.97
CA LEU A 22 1.83 -22.43 6.55
C LEU A 22 2.74 -23.33 5.72
N ASN A 23 3.95 -23.68 6.19
CA ASN A 23 4.84 -24.60 5.51
C ASN A 23 4.24 -26.00 5.37
N GLN A 24 3.53 -26.52 6.38
CA GLN A 24 2.81 -27.79 6.30
C GLN A 24 1.67 -27.75 5.27
N LEU A 25 0.90 -26.65 5.24
CA LEU A 25 -0.16 -26.44 4.25
C LEU A 25 0.39 -26.31 2.83
N ILE A 26 1.50 -25.60 2.64
CA ILE A 26 2.21 -25.51 1.35
C ILE A 26 2.63 -26.92 0.88
N GLY A 27 3.22 -27.73 1.78
CA GLY A 27 3.58 -29.12 1.46
C GLY A 27 2.37 -29.98 1.06
N SER A 28 1.24 -29.79 1.74
CA SER A 28 -0.01 -30.52 1.44
C SER A 28 -0.67 -30.04 0.14
N ALA A 29 -0.49 -28.79 -0.24
CA ALA A 29 -1.11 -28.20 -1.43
C ALA A 29 -0.65 -28.86 -2.75
N ALA A 30 0.53 -29.48 -2.77
CA ALA A 30 1.02 -30.24 -3.92
C ALA A 30 0.13 -31.46 -4.27
N SER A 31 -0.67 -31.95 -3.31
CA SER A 31 -1.60 -33.07 -3.49
C SER A 31 -3.03 -32.64 -3.83
N LEU A 32 -3.29 -31.35 -3.95
CA LEU A 32 -4.61 -30.84 -4.32
C LEU A 32 -4.94 -31.21 -5.76
N PRO A 33 -6.21 -31.61 -6.05
CA PRO A 33 -6.61 -31.88 -7.42
C PRO A 33 -6.44 -30.61 -8.26
N PRO A 34 -5.90 -30.73 -9.49
CA PRO A 34 -5.77 -29.58 -10.38
C PRO A 34 -7.16 -29.03 -10.74
N LEU A 35 -7.32 -27.72 -10.61
CA LEU A 35 -8.47 -27.05 -11.21
C LEU A 35 -8.24 -26.97 -12.71
N VAL A 36 -9.08 -27.66 -13.49
CA VAL A 36 -9.00 -27.65 -14.95
C VAL A 36 -9.90 -26.52 -15.45
N ARG A 37 -9.27 -25.47 -15.98
CA ARG A 37 -9.99 -24.39 -16.67
C ARG A 37 -10.21 -24.83 -18.14
N GLU A 38 -11.47 -24.78 -18.59
CA GLU A 38 -11.79 -25.00 -20.00
C GLU A 38 -11.16 -23.89 -20.87
N PRO A 39 -10.60 -24.25 -22.05
CA PRO A 39 -10.06 -23.25 -22.98
C PRO A 39 -11.09 -22.18 -23.34
N GLY A 40 -10.70 -20.91 -23.24
CA GLY A 40 -11.58 -19.76 -23.48
C GLY A 40 -12.47 -19.35 -22.30
N ALA A 41 -12.58 -20.15 -21.24
CA ALA A 41 -13.24 -19.72 -20.01
C ALA A 41 -12.46 -18.57 -19.31
N PRO A 42 -13.11 -17.68 -18.57
CA PRO A 42 -12.44 -16.63 -17.82
C PRO A 42 -11.44 -17.20 -16.81
N LEU A 43 -10.29 -16.53 -16.67
CA LEU A 43 -9.29 -16.85 -15.65
C LEU A 43 -9.77 -16.37 -14.27
N ARG A 44 -9.78 -17.25 -13.28
CA ARG A 44 -10.20 -16.93 -11.91
C ARG A 44 -8.96 -16.60 -11.08
N LEU A 45 -8.82 -15.33 -10.65
CA LEU A 45 -7.69 -14.85 -9.85
C LEU A 45 -8.16 -14.43 -8.46
N LEU A 46 -7.54 -14.97 -7.43
CA LEU A 46 -7.74 -14.54 -6.06
C LEU A 46 -6.76 -13.41 -5.71
N PHE A 47 -7.28 -12.24 -5.41
CA PHE A 47 -6.53 -11.11 -4.90
C PHE A 47 -6.46 -11.21 -3.38
N ALA A 48 -5.29 -11.54 -2.85
CA ALA A 48 -5.02 -11.62 -1.41
C ALA A 48 -4.23 -10.39 -0.96
N GLY A 49 -4.82 -9.58 -0.08
CA GLY A 49 -4.18 -8.36 0.40
C GLY A 49 -4.97 -7.69 1.52
N TYR A 50 -4.50 -6.52 1.94
CA TYR A 50 -5.20 -5.69 2.90
C TYR A 50 -6.12 -4.72 2.15
N ALA A 51 -7.39 -5.09 2.01
CA ALA A 51 -8.40 -4.30 1.32
C ALA A 51 -9.66 -4.17 2.17
N GLY A 52 -10.29 -2.99 2.14
CA GLY A 52 -11.51 -2.70 2.90
C GLY A 52 -11.30 -2.47 4.39
N GLY A 53 -10.05 -2.40 4.87
CA GLY A 53 -9.73 -2.10 6.26
C GLY A 53 -9.79 -0.62 6.62
N GLY A 54 -10.28 0.24 5.71
CA GLY A 54 -10.37 1.68 5.93
C GLY A 54 -9.05 2.42 5.71
N ASN A 55 -8.14 1.86 4.91
CA ASN A 55 -6.89 2.49 4.49
C ASN A 55 -7.00 2.92 3.02
N THR A 56 -7.21 4.22 2.78
CA THR A 56 -7.36 4.79 1.43
C THR A 56 -6.21 4.39 0.50
N GLY A 57 -4.98 4.37 0.99
CA GLY A 57 -3.82 4.03 0.16
C GLY A 57 -3.79 2.57 -0.28
N SER A 58 -4.19 1.66 0.59
CA SER A 58 -4.30 0.23 0.28
C SER A 58 -5.45 -0.03 -0.71
N ASP A 59 -6.61 0.58 -0.45
CA ASP A 59 -7.80 0.41 -1.29
C ASP A 59 -7.56 0.94 -2.71
N VAL A 60 -7.01 2.14 -2.85
CA VAL A 60 -6.61 2.75 -4.14
C VAL A 60 -5.66 1.82 -4.90
N ARG A 61 -4.68 1.28 -4.21
CA ARG A 61 -3.66 0.42 -4.81
C ARG A 61 -4.26 -0.89 -5.33
N VAL A 62 -5.13 -1.54 -4.55
CA VAL A 62 -5.80 -2.79 -4.96
C VAL A 62 -6.78 -2.53 -6.10
N ALA A 63 -7.55 -1.45 -6.05
CA ALA A 63 -8.47 -1.05 -7.14
C ALA A 63 -7.71 -0.87 -8.47
N GLU A 64 -6.59 -0.15 -8.47
CA GLU A 64 -5.79 0.06 -9.67
C GLU A 64 -5.10 -1.21 -10.17
N MET A 65 -4.71 -2.10 -9.28
CA MET A 65 -4.19 -3.41 -9.66
C MET A 65 -5.25 -4.25 -10.39
N MET A 66 -6.48 -4.29 -9.86
CA MET A 66 -7.60 -4.97 -10.52
C MET A 66 -7.90 -4.34 -11.89
N ARG A 67 -7.89 -3.00 -11.97
CA ARG A 67 -8.07 -2.27 -13.24
C ARG A 67 -6.96 -2.63 -14.25
N GLN A 68 -5.70 -2.69 -13.82
CA GLN A 68 -4.57 -3.06 -14.68
C GLN A 68 -4.70 -4.51 -15.18
N VAL A 69 -5.02 -5.44 -14.29
CA VAL A 69 -5.21 -6.85 -14.67
C VAL A 69 -6.34 -7.01 -15.69
N ARG A 70 -7.47 -6.31 -15.49
CA ARG A 70 -8.59 -6.29 -16.44
C ARG A 70 -8.23 -5.64 -17.76
N ALA A 71 -7.43 -4.59 -17.77
CA ALA A 71 -6.95 -3.95 -19.00
C ALA A 71 -6.06 -4.88 -19.82
N ILE A 72 -5.23 -5.68 -19.16
CA ILE A 72 -4.29 -6.61 -19.83
C ILE A 72 -5.01 -7.86 -20.34
N LEU A 73 -5.91 -8.44 -19.57
CA LEU A 73 -6.54 -9.72 -19.89
C LEU A 73 -7.88 -9.58 -20.63
N GLY A 74 -8.52 -8.42 -20.56
CA GLY A 74 -9.92 -8.22 -20.92
C GLY A 74 -10.85 -8.44 -19.73
N ARG A 75 -11.82 -7.55 -19.54
CA ARG A 75 -12.74 -7.59 -18.40
C ARG A 75 -13.57 -8.88 -18.36
N ASP A 76 -14.01 -9.36 -19.52
CA ASP A 76 -14.78 -10.58 -19.71
C ASP A 76 -13.93 -11.86 -19.64
N LYS A 77 -12.62 -11.74 -19.60
CA LYS A 77 -11.65 -12.85 -19.55
C LYS A 77 -11.06 -13.10 -18.16
N VAL A 78 -11.45 -12.32 -17.17
CA VAL A 78 -10.98 -12.51 -15.80
C VAL A 78 -12.12 -12.37 -14.79
N VAL A 79 -12.20 -13.32 -13.87
CA VAL A 79 -13.05 -13.27 -12.66
C VAL A 79 -12.14 -13.03 -11.47
N ILE A 80 -12.41 -11.97 -10.71
CA ILE A 80 -11.62 -11.58 -9.55
C ILE A 80 -12.34 -12.02 -8.28
N GLY A 81 -11.68 -12.84 -7.46
CA GLY A 81 -11.99 -13.00 -6.06
C GLY A 81 -11.15 -12.02 -5.24
N LEU A 82 -11.76 -11.31 -4.31
CA LEU A 82 -11.09 -10.36 -3.44
C LEU A 82 -11.20 -10.81 -1.98
N VAL A 83 -10.06 -11.08 -1.36
CA VAL A 83 -9.98 -11.32 0.08
C VAL A 83 -10.30 -10.00 0.80
N ALA A 84 -11.42 -9.96 1.50
CA ALA A 84 -11.85 -8.79 2.25
C ALA A 84 -11.39 -8.92 3.71
N THR A 85 -10.62 -7.95 4.17
CA THR A 85 -10.11 -7.89 5.56
C THR A 85 -10.91 -6.93 6.45
N GLY A 86 -11.84 -6.17 5.86
CA GLY A 86 -12.72 -5.23 6.55
C GLY A 86 -14.16 -5.33 6.08
N ASP A 87 -15.05 -4.68 6.83
CA ASP A 87 -16.50 -4.75 6.62
C ASP A 87 -17.02 -3.69 5.63
N GLU A 88 -16.23 -2.67 5.34
CA GLU A 88 -16.61 -1.53 4.50
C GLU A 88 -15.64 -1.38 3.33
N LEU A 89 -15.97 -2.01 2.22
CA LEU A 89 -15.21 -1.84 0.99
C LEU A 89 -15.70 -0.61 0.21
N PRO A 90 -14.80 0.26 -0.26
CA PRO A 90 -15.19 1.34 -1.15
C PRO A 90 -15.73 0.80 -2.48
N PRO A 91 -16.63 1.55 -3.17
CA PRO A 91 -17.23 1.10 -4.43
C PRO A 91 -16.23 0.65 -5.49
N ASP A 92 -15.05 1.28 -5.55
CA ASP A 92 -13.98 0.94 -6.49
C ASP A 92 -13.48 -0.51 -6.33
N LEU A 93 -13.63 -1.09 -5.14
CA LEU A 93 -13.26 -2.48 -4.85
C LEU A 93 -14.41 -3.47 -5.04
N LEU A 94 -15.64 -2.99 -5.20
CA LEU A 94 -16.84 -3.83 -5.34
C LEU A 94 -17.22 -4.10 -6.80
N ASP A 95 -16.57 -3.43 -7.76
CA ASP A 95 -16.91 -3.52 -9.16
C ASP A 95 -16.61 -4.93 -9.73
N ASP A 96 -17.65 -5.75 -9.86
CA ASP A 96 -17.63 -7.07 -10.47
C ASP A 96 -16.56 -8.00 -9.84
N VAL A 97 -16.61 -8.16 -8.52
CA VAL A 97 -15.75 -9.05 -7.74
C VAL A 97 -16.53 -10.04 -6.91
N ILE A 98 -15.94 -11.21 -6.68
CA ILE A 98 -16.43 -12.18 -5.69
C ILE A 98 -15.72 -11.86 -4.37
N LEU A 99 -16.49 -11.44 -3.37
CA LEU A 99 -15.91 -11.20 -2.04
C LEU A 99 -15.63 -12.54 -1.35
N GLU A 100 -14.43 -12.67 -0.80
CA GLU A 100 -13.97 -13.79 -0.02
C GLU A 100 -13.63 -13.29 1.40
N PRO A 101 -14.65 -13.26 2.31
CA PRO A 101 -14.44 -12.81 3.66
C PRO A 101 -13.56 -13.80 4.42
N VAL A 102 -12.58 -13.29 5.16
CA VAL A 102 -11.72 -14.13 6.01
C VAL A 102 -12.51 -14.50 7.26
N LEU A 103 -13.10 -15.70 7.24
CA LEU A 103 -13.82 -16.27 8.38
C LEU A 103 -12.89 -17.20 9.15
N GLY A 104 -12.58 -16.85 10.38
CA GLY A 104 -11.75 -17.65 11.26
C GLY A 104 -10.24 -17.50 11.03
N TYR A 105 -9.51 -18.60 11.21
CA TYR A 105 -8.05 -18.60 11.13
C TYR A 105 -7.58 -18.64 9.68
N PHE A 106 -6.81 -17.64 9.27
CA PHE A 106 -6.51 -17.41 7.84
C PHE A 106 -5.74 -18.55 7.12
N PRO A 107 -4.85 -19.37 7.75
CA PRO A 107 -4.24 -20.49 7.05
C PRO A 107 -5.27 -21.52 6.54
N ASP A 108 -6.27 -21.86 7.36
CA ASP A 108 -7.34 -22.76 6.95
C ASP A 108 -8.21 -22.14 5.85
N PHE A 109 -8.50 -20.84 5.95
CA PHE A 109 -9.19 -20.07 4.92
C PHE A 109 -8.46 -20.12 3.58
N LEU A 110 -7.13 -19.97 3.55
CA LEU A 110 -6.35 -20.05 2.31
C LEU A 110 -6.47 -21.42 1.66
N MET A 111 -6.37 -22.51 2.44
CA MET A 111 -6.50 -23.87 1.93
C MET A 111 -7.89 -24.19 1.37
N GLN A 112 -8.94 -23.58 1.90
CA GLN A 112 -10.31 -23.74 1.41
C GLN A 112 -10.61 -22.87 0.18
N THR A 113 -9.97 -21.70 0.07
CA THR A 113 -10.29 -20.69 -0.93
C THR A 113 -9.45 -20.84 -2.21
N ILE A 114 -8.13 -21.02 -2.09
CA ILE A 114 -7.21 -21.07 -3.23
C ILE A 114 -7.55 -22.17 -4.26
N PRO A 115 -8.02 -23.37 -3.86
CA PRO A 115 -8.39 -24.40 -4.84
C PRO A 115 -9.45 -23.97 -5.85
N ARG A 116 -10.30 -23.01 -5.53
CA ARG A 116 -11.39 -22.50 -6.38
C ARG A 116 -10.92 -21.51 -7.46
N TYR A 117 -9.64 -21.13 -7.45
CA TYR A 117 -9.04 -20.14 -8.34
C TYR A 117 -7.92 -20.76 -9.18
N ASP A 118 -7.66 -20.19 -10.37
CA ASP A 118 -6.57 -20.58 -11.27
C ASP A 118 -5.23 -19.97 -10.82
N GLY A 119 -5.27 -18.93 -10.01
CA GLY A 119 -4.08 -18.28 -9.47
C GLY A 119 -4.34 -17.32 -8.35
N VAL A 120 -3.25 -16.89 -7.69
CA VAL A 120 -3.23 -15.92 -6.60
C VAL A 120 -2.39 -14.71 -7.02
N ILE A 121 -2.94 -13.53 -6.77
CA ILE A 121 -2.26 -12.24 -6.81
C ILE A 121 -2.15 -11.74 -5.37
N ALA A 122 -0.97 -11.81 -4.78
CA ALA A 122 -0.73 -11.15 -3.50
C ALA A 122 -0.53 -9.65 -3.75
N CYS A 123 -1.40 -8.83 -3.15
CA CYS A 123 -1.62 -7.45 -3.56
C CYS A 123 -1.40 -6.42 -2.43
N ASP A 124 -0.44 -6.65 -1.56
CA ASP A 124 -0.06 -5.66 -0.53
C ASP A 124 1.34 -5.08 -0.77
N GLY A 125 1.50 -3.78 -0.45
CA GLY A 125 2.77 -3.08 -0.56
C GLY A 125 3.80 -3.54 0.46
N SER A 126 3.39 -3.88 1.67
CA SER A 126 4.29 -4.27 2.77
C SER A 126 4.36 -5.79 2.92
N MET A 127 4.46 -6.51 1.79
CA MET A 127 4.31 -7.96 1.71
C MET A 127 5.37 -8.74 2.49
N PHE A 128 6.61 -8.26 2.52
CA PHE A 128 7.74 -8.97 3.12
C PHE A 128 8.44 -8.09 4.16
N LYS A 129 7.75 -7.82 5.29
CA LYS A 129 8.23 -6.96 6.36
C LYS A 129 7.69 -7.40 7.72
N SER A 130 8.57 -7.42 8.75
CA SER A 130 8.15 -7.66 10.14
C SER A 130 7.82 -6.38 10.90
N ASN A 131 8.27 -5.22 10.42
CA ASN A 131 8.14 -3.95 11.13
C ASN A 131 6.74 -3.30 11.05
N LEU A 132 5.78 -3.98 10.43
CA LEU A 132 4.37 -3.56 10.38
C LEU A 132 3.44 -4.64 10.95
N CYS A 133 3.26 -5.75 10.20
CA CYS A 133 2.36 -6.84 10.58
C CYS A 133 2.87 -8.17 10.02
N SER A 134 3.56 -8.95 10.84
CA SER A 134 4.09 -10.26 10.45
C SER A 134 2.98 -11.26 10.10
N MET A 135 1.78 -11.13 10.69
CA MET A 135 0.63 -11.95 10.33
C MET A 135 0.19 -11.70 8.88
N LEU A 136 0.14 -10.44 8.45
CA LEU A 136 -0.18 -10.09 7.05
C LEU A 136 0.88 -10.65 6.09
N SER A 137 2.17 -10.50 6.42
CA SER A 137 3.27 -11.08 5.63
C SER A 137 3.16 -12.60 5.51
N GLY A 138 2.78 -13.28 6.61
CA GLY A 138 2.51 -14.72 6.61
C GLY A 138 1.33 -15.11 5.73
N MET A 139 0.23 -14.36 5.78
CA MET A 139 -0.95 -14.60 4.93
C MET A 139 -0.58 -14.49 3.45
N LEU A 140 0.13 -13.44 3.07
CA LEU A 140 0.50 -13.17 1.68
C LEU A 140 1.51 -14.19 1.15
N GLY A 141 2.55 -14.48 1.92
CA GLY A 141 3.54 -15.51 1.61
C GLY A 141 2.92 -16.90 1.56
N GLY A 142 2.02 -17.22 2.51
CA GLY A 142 1.27 -18.47 2.54
C GLY A 142 0.38 -18.65 1.32
N ALA A 143 -0.34 -17.59 0.92
CA ALA A 143 -1.17 -17.61 -0.28
C ALA A 143 -0.35 -17.88 -1.55
N LEU A 144 0.81 -17.23 -1.69
CA LEU A 144 1.75 -17.47 -2.80
C LEU A 144 2.29 -18.90 -2.78
N GLY A 145 2.73 -19.39 -1.61
CA GLY A 145 3.30 -20.71 -1.44
C GLY A 145 2.30 -21.83 -1.74
N ILE A 146 1.08 -21.74 -1.22
CA ILE A 146 0.00 -22.70 -1.47
C ILE A 146 -0.37 -22.73 -2.95
N ALA A 147 -0.56 -21.56 -3.60
CA ALA A 147 -0.86 -21.50 -5.02
C ALA A 147 0.25 -22.10 -5.88
N ALA A 148 1.51 -21.75 -5.59
CA ALA A 148 2.67 -22.27 -6.31
C ALA A 148 2.83 -23.79 -6.15
N ALA A 149 2.68 -24.32 -4.93
CA ALA A 149 2.75 -25.75 -4.64
C ALA A 149 1.62 -26.54 -5.34
N ALA A 150 0.43 -25.94 -5.48
CA ALA A 150 -0.70 -26.50 -6.24
C ALA A 150 -0.54 -26.35 -7.77
N GLY A 151 0.61 -25.91 -8.28
CA GLY A 151 0.86 -25.71 -9.72
C GLY A 151 0.08 -24.56 -10.34
N LYS A 152 -0.42 -23.62 -9.55
CA LYS A 152 -1.22 -22.47 -9.98
C LYS A 152 -0.36 -21.23 -10.17
N LEU A 153 -0.90 -20.24 -10.89
CA LEU A 153 -0.28 -18.91 -10.99
C LEU A 153 -0.13 -18.29 -9.61
N ALA A 154 1.08 -17.85 -9.26
CA ALA A 154 1.38 -17.23 -7.96
C ALA A 154 2.25 -15.99 -8.17
N ILE A 155 1.67 -14.81 -7.98
CA ILE A 155 2.33 -13.54 -8.24
C ILE A 155 2.20 -12.60 -7.05
N GLY A 156 3.34 -12.13 -6.50
CA GLY A 156 3.40 -10.95 -5.65
C GLY A 156 3.43 -9.70 -6.52
N TYR A 157 2.40 -8.86 -6.48
CA TYR A 157 2.20 -7.77 -7.43
C TYR A 157 2.49 -6.40 -6.79
N GLY A 158 3.49 -5.69 -7.29
CA GLY A 158 3.93 -4.42 -6.74
C GLY A 158 4.41 -4.56 -5.28
N ALA A 159 5.05 -5.68 -4.96
CA ALA A 159 5.47 -6.03 -3.61
C ALA A 159 6.62 -5.17 -3.09
N GLU A 160 6.63 -4.89 -1.80
CA GLU A 160 7.79 -4.32 -1.12
C GLU A 160 8.30 -5.25 -0.04
N ALA A 161 9.62 -5.36 0.02
CA ALA A 161 10.36 -6.03 1.06
C ALA A 161 11.19 -5.02 1.86
N GLY A 162 11.40 -5.32 3.13
CA GLY A 162 12.24 -4.51 4.00
C GLY A 162 12.80 -5.37 5.12
N LYS A 163 12.89 -4.80 6.33
CA LYS A 163 13.38 -5.54 7.49
C LYS A 163 12.46 -6.71 7.82
N MET A 164 13.00 -7.91 7.81
CA MET A 164 12.35 -9.14 8.27
C MET A 164 13.07 -9.67 9.51
N ASP A 165 12.30 -10.21 10.47
CA ASP A 165 12.86 -11.02 11.54
C ASP A 165 13.34 -12.37 10.99
N PRO A 166 14.15 -13.15 11.76
CA PRO A 166 14.68 -14.42 11.28
C PRO A 166 13.61 -15.41 10.85
N ASP A 167 12.49 -15.51 11.59
CA ASP A 167 11.43 -16.48 11.32
C ASP A 167 10.69 -16.16 10.01
N LEU A 168 10.38 -14.87 9.77
CA LEU A 168 9.78 -14.45 8.50
C LEU A 168 10.78 -14.63 7.35
N SER A 169 12.05 -14.30 7.57
CA SER A 169 13.09 -14.45 6.54
C SER A 169 13.26 -15.91 6.12
N GLU A 170 13.27 -16.85 7.08
CA GLU A 170 13.32 -18.29 6.83
C GLU A 170 12.07 -18.77 6.09
N PHE A 171 10.88 -18.35 6.53
CA PHE A 171 9.63 -18.66 5.85
C PHE A 171 9.61 -18.17 4.41
N VAL A 172 10.03 -16.93 4.17
CA VAL A 172 10.08 -16.33 2.82
C VAL A 172 11.10 -17.06 1.93
N ALA A 173 12.28 -17.40 2.46
CA ALA A 173 13.25 -18.21 1.72
C ALA A 173 12.69 -19.59 1.33
N GLY A 174 11.86 -20.18 2.20
CA GLY A 174 11.17 -21.46 1.94
C GLY A 174 10.18 -21.42 0.76
N LEU A 175 9.69 -20.25 0.35
CA LEU A 175 8.83 -20.11 -0.83
C LEU A 175 9.58 -20.44 -2.14
N GLY A 176 10.89 -20.26 -2.17
CA GLY A 176 11.75 -20.59 -3.30
C GLY A 176 11.42 -19.79 -4.57
N ARG A 177 11.70 -20.39 -5.73
CA ARG A 177 11.58 -19.74 -7.05
C ARG A 177 10.23 -19.94 -7.75
N ALA A 178 9.30 -20.66 -7.15
CA ALA A 178 8.02 -20.97 -7.80
C ALA A 178 7.11 -19.73 -7.96
N PRO A 179 6.88 -18.91 -6.96
CA PRO A 179 6.16 -17.65 -7.15
C PRO A 179 7.02 -16.60 -7.88
N LEU A 180 6.38 -15.75 -8.67
CA LEU A 180 7.00 -14.55 -9.24
C LEU A 180 6.69 -13.34 -8.37
N VAL A 181 7.71 -12.59 -7.95
CA VAL A 181 7.52 -11.35 -7.18
C VAL A 181 7.91 -10.14 -8.04
N LEU A 182 6.90 -9.35 -8.40
CA LEU A 182 7.03 -8.07 -9.09
C LEU A 182 7.25 -6.99 -8.03
N CYS A 183 8.50 -6.59 -7.80
CA CYS A 183 8.87 -5.65 -6.75
C CYS A 183 8.60 -4.21 -7.19
N ARG A 184 8.04 -3.38 -6.32
CA ARG A 184 7.74 -1.99 -6.65
C ARG A 184 8.97 -1.06 -6.67
N ASN A 185 10.10 -1.52 -6.16
CA ASN A 185 11.38 -0.80 -6.14
C ASN A 185 12.56 -1.77 -6.16
N GLU A 186 13.76 -1.27 -6.47
CA GLU A 186 14.98 -2.06 -6.54
C GLU A 186 15.45 -2.51 -5.15
N GLU A 187 15.25 -1.72 -4.12
CA GLU A 187 15.59 -2.04 -2.74
C GLU A 187 14.93 -3.34 -2.29
N SER A 188 13.67 -3.58 -2.70
CA SER A 188 12.97 -4.83 -2.41
C SER A 188 13.59 -6.04 -3.12
N ARG A 189 14.08 -5.87 -4.35
CA ARG A 189 14.80 -6.93 -5.07
C ARG A 189 16.08 -7.33 -4.34
N VAL A 190 16.86 -6.33 -3.93
CA VAL A 190 18.10 -6.54 -3.17
C VAL A 190 17.86 -7.34 -1.89
N VAL A 191 16.70 -7.19 -1.25
CA VAL A 191 16.32 -7.94 -0.05
C VAL A 191 15.90 -9.38 -0.38
N LEU A 192 15.14 -9.59 -1.47
CA LEU A 192 14.50 -10.89 -1.76
C LEU A 192 15.36 -11.84 -2.60
N GLU A 193 16.19 -11.33 -3.50
CA GLU A 193 17.04 -12.18 -4.36
C GLU A 193 17.99 -13.09 -3.59
N PRO A 194 18.69 -12.62 -2.52
CA PRO A 194 19.53 -13.47 -1.70
C PRO A 194 18.76 -14.59 -0.96
N LEU A 195 17.45 -14.42 -0.75
CA LEU A 195 16.58 -15.45 -0.19
C LEU A 195 16.12 -16.49 -1.20
N GLY A 196 16.54 -16.37 -2.47
CA GLY A 196 16.26 -17.34 -3.52
C GLY A 196 14.91 -17.14 -4.25
N LEU A 197 14.20 -16.05 -4.04
CA LEU A 197 12.94 -15.76 -4.74
C LEU A 197 13.19 -15.36 -6.20
N ARG A 198 12.23 -15.66 -7.07
CA ARG A 198 12.20 -15.17 -8.44
C ARG A 198 11.59 -13.78 -8.47
N THR A 199 12.43 -12.74 -8.51
CA THR A 199 12.02 -11.35 -8.47
C THR A 199 12.22 -10.64 -9.81
N THR A 200 11.49 -9.55 -10.02
CA THR A 200 11.71 -8.60 -11.10
C THR A 200 11.18 -7.22 -10.72
N GLY A 201 11.60 -6.18 -11.43
CA GLY A 201 11.15 -4.81 -11.18
C GLY A 201 9.68 -4.59 -11.51
N GLY A 202 9.10 -3.58 -10.94
CA GLY A 202 7.73 -3.13 -11.11
C GLY A 202 7.54 -1.75 -10.50
N ALA A 203 6.31 -1.42 -10.16
CA ALA A 203 5.93 -0.17 -9.53
C ALA A 203 4.77 -0.38 -8.55
N ASP A 204 4.47 0.63 -7.75
CA ASP A 204 3.17 0.72 -7.08
C ASP A 204 2.06 0.88 -8.12
N THR A 205 0.85 0.43 -7.83
CA THR A 205 -0.27 0.56 -8.77
C THR A 205 -1.09 1.84 -8.58
N ALA A 206 -0.91 2.56 -7.49
CA ALA A 206 -1.66 3.78 -7.18
C ALA A 206 -1.40 4.95 -8.17
N TRP A 207 -0.40 4.84 -9.04
CA TRP A 207 -0.03 5.90 -9.99
C TRP A 207 -1.11 6.26 -11.02
N THR A 208 -2.01 5.34 -11.32
CA THR A 208 -3.07 5.53 -12.33
C THR A 208 -4.42 5.85 -11.72
N TYR A 209 -4.50 6.02 -10.38
CA TYR A 209 -5.76 6.26 -9.70
C TYR A 209 -6.37 7.61 -10.08
N GLN A 210 -7.65 7.56 -10.43
CA GLN A 210 -8.40 8.74 -10.86
C GLN A 210 -9.06 9.40 -9.64
N ALA A 211 -8.57 10.58 -9.27
CA ALA A 211 -9.21 11.41 -8.25
C ALA A 211 -10.54 11.99 -8.74
N GLU A 212 -11.35 12.51 -7.84
CA GLU A 212 -12.47 13.36 -8.23
C GLU A 212 -12.00 14.59 -9.02
N PRO A 213 -12.86 15.20 -9.85
CA PRO A 213 -12.50 16.41 -10.60
C PRO A 213 -12.03 17.54 -9.69
N ALA A 214 -11.09 18.36 -10.15
CA ALA A 214 -10.52 19.47 -9.38
C ALA A 214 -11.58 20.47 -8.88
N VAL A 215 -12.69 20.63 -9.61
CA VAL A 215 -13.83 21.46 -9.20
C VAL A 215 -14.45 20.90 -7.91
N ALA A 216 -14.72 19.60 -7.85
CA ALA A 216 -15.30 18.97 -6.67
C ALA A 216 -14.37 19.07 -5.44
N ALA A 217 -13.05 18.87 -5.63
CA ALA A 217 -12.07 19.10 -4.57
C ALA A 217 -12.08 20.55 -4.07
N THR A 218 -12.22 21.54 -4.99
CA THR A 218 -12.34 22.96 -4.63
C THR A 218 -13.61 23.24 -3.85
N GLU A 219 -14.74 22.68 -4.23
CA GLU A 219 -16.02 22.82 -3.52
C GLU A 219 -15.94 22.25 -2.10
N ARG A 220 -15.27 21.08 -1.93
CA ARG A 220 -15.01 20.51 -0.59
C ARG A 220 -14.15 21.42 0.27
N LEU A 221 -13.09 22.00 -0.29
CA LEU A 221 -12.25 22.96 0.43
C LEU A 221 -13.03 24.20 0.86
N HIS A 222 -13.93 24.72 0.00
CA HIS A 222 -14.81 25.83 0.35
C HIS A 222 -15.81 25.44 1.47
N ALA A 223 -16.39 24.25 1.41
CA ALA A 223 -17.26 23.74 2.48
C ALA A 223 -16.52 23.62 3.82
N LEU A 224 -15.23 23.27 3.79
CA LEU A 224 -14.34 23.29 4.94
C LEU A 224 -13.81 24.67 5.32
N ARG A 225 -14.24 25.74 4.62
CA ARG A 225 -13.79 27.14 4.79
C ARG A 225 -12.31 27.35 4.54
N LEU A 226 -11.69 26.50 3.71
CA LEU A 226 -10.28 26.58 3.31
C LEU A 226 -10.12 27.37 2.01
N VAL A 227 -10.35 28.68 2.07
CA VAL A 227 -10.35 29.56 0.90
C VAL A 227 -9.01 30.31 0.70
N ARG A 228 -8.16 30.36 1.73
CA ARG A 228 -6.86 31.03 1.66
C ARG A 228 -5.82 30.10 1.06
N ARG A 229 -5.04 30.64 0.14
CA ARG A 229 -3.87 29.99 -0.45
C ARG A 229 -2.57 30.62 0.06
N PRO A 230 -1.45 29.90 0.09
CA PRO A 230 -1.32 28.48 -0.27
C PRO A 230 -1.99 27.52 0.76
N LEU A 231 -2.22 26.26 0.36
CA LEU A 231 -2.78 25.19 1.20
C LEU A 231 -1.69 24.18 1.58
N LEU A 232 -1.43 24.03 2.86
CA LEU A 232 -0.64 22.92 3.40
C LEU A 232 -1.59 21.80 3.82
N VAL A 233 -1.38 20.60 3.27
CA VAL A 233 -2.02 19.38 3.79
C VAL A 233 -1.04 18.65 4.70
N VAL A 234 -1.48 18.27 5.90
CA VAL A 234 -0.69 17.49 6.86
C VAL A 234 -1.32 16.12 7.05
N CYS A 235 -0.55 15.05 6.79
CA CYS A 235 -1.02 13.68 6.96
C CYS A 235 -0.24 13.00 8.10
N PRO A 236 -0.70 13.12 9.36
CA PRO A 236 -0.09 12.48 10.50
C PRO A 236 -0.51 11.01 10.60
N MET A 237 0.24 10.24 11.37
CA MET A 237 -0.13 8.93 11.90
C MET A 237 0.54 8.76 13.27
N ASN A 238 0.28 7.67 13.99
CA ASN A 238 1.17 7.30 15.09
C ASN A 238 2.28 6.37 14.55
N PRO A 239 3.50 6.87 14.33
CA PRO A 239 4.58 6.07 13.74
C PRO A 239 5.19 5.05 14.71
N PHE A 240 4.84 5.12 15.99
CA PHE A 240 5.36 4.24 17.06
C PHE A 240 4.42 3.08 17.38
N TRP A 241 3.27 2.99 16.71
CA TRP A 241 2.28 1.92 16.86
C TRP A 241 2.62 0.64 16.10
N TRP A 242 3.83 0.54 15.55
CA TRP A 242 4.25 -0.60 14.75
C TRP A 242 5.53 -1.25 15.31
N PRO A 243 5.65 -2.60 15.20
CA PRO A 243 4.68 -3.55 14.64
C PRO A 243 3.49 -3.81 15.57
N VAL A 244 2.36 -4.20 14.97
CA VAL A 244 1.23 -4.77 15.72
C VAL A 244 1.55 -6.20 16.14
N SER A 245 1.00 -6.64 17.27
CA SER A 245 1.19 -7.98 17.80
C SER A 245 -0.12 -8.63 18.25
N PRO A 246 -0.24 -9.96 18.21
CA PRO A 246 -1.41 -10.66 18.71
C PRO A 246 -1.46 -10.60 20.25
N ASP A 247 -2.66 -10.31 20.79
CA ASP A 247 -2.94 -10.29 22.23
C ASP A 247 -4.36 -10.81 22.48
N LEU A 248 -4.44 -12.05 22.97
CA LEU A 248 -5.71 -12.71 23.22
C LEU A 248 -6.47 -12.08 24.39
N LEU A 249 -5.75 -11.65 25.44
CA LEU A 249 -6.40 -11.05 26.60
C LEU A 249 -7.07 -9.74 26.24
N LYS A 250 -6.37 -8.87 25.51
CA LYS A 250 -6.96 -7.63 24.97
C LYS A 250 -8.13 -7.91 24.03
N ALA A 251 -8.05 -8.96 23.22
CA ALA A 251 -9.16 -9.34 22.33
C ALA A 251 -10.40 -9.77 23.12
N GLN A 252 -10.24 -10.54 24.18
CA GLN A 252 -11.33 -10.93 25.06
C GLN A 252 -11.92 -9.73 25.82
N GLU A 253 -11.08 -8.83 26.33
CA GLU A 253 -11.52 -7.60 26.99
C GLU A 253 -12.25 -6.66 26.02
N LEU A 254 -11.77 -6.55 24.78
CA LEU A 254 -12.43 -5.78 23.72
C LEU A 254 -13.83 -6.31 23.44
N ASP A 255 -13.98 -7.64 23.30
CA ASP A 255 -15.27 -8.28 23.03
C ASP A 255 -16.27 -8.10 24.20
N GLN A 256 -15.79 -8.24 25.44
CA GLN A 256 -16.63 -8.16 26.63
C GLN A 256 -17.00 -6.74 27.06
N THR A 257 -16.08 -5.78 26.92
CA THR A 257 -16.20 -4.45 27.53
C THR A 257 -15.99 -3.30 26.54
N GLY A 258 -15.51 -3.57 25.35
CA GLY A 258 -15.09 -2.54 24.39
C GLY A 258 -13.75 -1.89 24.74
N ALA A 259 -13.00 -2.40 25.72
CA ALA A 259 -11.67 -1.92 26.07
C ALA A 259 -10.68 -2.13 24.90
N HIS A 260 -9.61 -1.33 24.87
CA HIS A 260 -8.54 -1.40 23.85
C HIS A 260 -8.98 -1.17 22.40
N ARG A 261 -10.21 -0.65 22.16
CA ARG A 261 -10.72 -0.39 20.80
C ARG A 261 -9.80 0.51 19.98
N ASP A 262 -9.25 1.55 20.60
CA ASP A 262 -8.37 2.51 19.92
C ASP A 262 -6.99 1.94 19.58
N LEU A 263 -6.61 0.81 20.21
CA LEU A 263 -5.37 0.09 19.93
C LEU A 263 -5.58 -1.13 19.01
N HIS A 264 -6.81 -1.48 18.72
CA HIS A 264 -7.15 -2.66 17.93
C HIS A 264 -6.89 -2.41 16.44
N PHE A 265 -6.11 -3.28 15.81
CA PHE A 265 -5.80 -3.20 14.38
C PHE A 265 -6.66 -4.14 13.52
N GLY A 266 -7.16 -5.21 14.11
CA GLY A 266 -8.00 -6.20 13.45
C GLY A 266 -7.75 -7.60 13.99
N SER A 267 -8.78 -8.45 13.98
CA SER A 267 -8.71 -9.80 14.55
C SER A 267 -8.17 -9.78 16.00
N LEU A 268 -7.00 -10.35 16.24
CA LEU A 268 -6.35 -10.40 17.54
C LEU A 268 -5.18 -9.42 17.69
N LEU A 269 -4.99 -8.51 16.72
CA LEU A 269 -3.82 -7.64 16.64
C LEU A 269 -4.07 -6.31 17.33
N PHE A 270 -3.07 -5.87 18.07
CA PHE A 270 -3.10 -4.60 18.80
C PHE A 270 -1.81 -3.82 18.59
N HIS A 271 -1.95 -2.50 18.54
CA HIS A 271 -0.82 -1.58 18.56
C HIS A 271 -0.14 -1.62 19.94
N PRO A 272 1.18 -1.52 20.00
CA PRO A 272 1.89 -1.31 21.26
C PRO A 272 1.51 0.06 21.84
N ASP A 273 1.35 0.13 23.16
CA ASP A 273 1.01 1.37 23.88
C ASP A 273 1.63 1.37 25.28
N ASP A 274 2.73 2.07 25.43
CA ASP A 274 3.39 2.31 26.69
C ASP A 274 3.73 3.81 26.87
N GLU A 275 4.27 4.19 28.00
CA GLU A 275 4.61 5.58 28.33
C GLU A 275 5.68 6.15 27.39
N ILE A 276 6.64 5.32 26.95
CA ILE A 276 7.70 5.74 26.02
C ILE A 276 7.09 6.04 24.65
N ILE A 277 6.21 5.16 24.16
CA ILE A 277 5.48 5.34 22.91
C ILE A 277 4.64 6.61 22.96
N ARG A 278 3.87 6.82 24.04
CA ARG A 278 3.03 8.01 24.19
C ARG A 278 3.86 9.29 24.22
N THR A 279 5.00 9.29 24.92
CA THR A 279 5.91 10.44 24.98
C THR A 279 6.52 10.76 23.61
N ARG A 280 7.02 9.75 22.90
CA ARG A 280 7.57 9.92 21.54
C ARG A 280 6.51 10.40 20.55
N TYR A 281 5.32 9.86 20.63
CA TYR A 281 4.18 10.28 19.82
C TYR A 281 3.79 11.73 20.08
N ALA A 282 3.70 12.15 21.34
CA ALA A 282 3.42 13.54 21.70
C ALA A 282 4.48 14.50 21.12
N THR A 283 5.77 14.16 21.29
CA THR A 283 6.90 14.95 20.76
C THR A 283 6.84 15.06 19.23
N TYR A 284 6.53 13.96 18.53
CA TYR A 284 6.36 13.96 17.08
C TYR A 284 5.20 14.87 16.63
N LEU A 285 4.04 14.79 17.29
CA LEU A 285 2.90 15.66 16.95
C LEU A 285 3.18 17.13 17.26
N ASP A 286 3.91 17.42 18.35
CA ASP A 286 4.34 18.78 18.68
C ASP A 286 5.25 19.36 17.60
N ALA A 287 6.16 18.54 17.04
CA ALA A 287 7.02 18.93 15.92
C ALA A 287 6.22 19.25 14.64
N LEU A 288 5.24 18.39 14.29
CA LEU A 288 4.37 18.65 13.15
C LEU A 288 3.54 19.93 13.34
N ALA A 289 2.95 20.10 14.53
CA ALA A 289 2.16 21.27 14.84
C ALA A 289 3.00 22.57 14.84
N PHE A 290 4.20 22.51 15.38
CA PHE A 290 5.14 23.65 15.37
C PHE A 290 5.45 24.06 13.94
N ALA A 291 5.87 23.12 13.10
CA ALA A 291 6.22 23.40 11.71
C ALA A 291 5.03 23.92 10.89
N ALA A 292 3.85 23.30 11.03
CA ALA A 292 2.65 23.72 10.30
C ALA A 292 2.17 25.12 10.74
N ARG A 293 2.21 25.44 12.04
CA ARG A 293 1.87 26.79 12.55
C ARG A 293 2.87 27.84 12.06
N GLN A 294 4.16 27.53 12.10
CA GLN A 294 5.20 28.44 11.61
C GLN A 294 5.00 28.73 10.11
N TRP A 295 4.79 27.70 9.32
CA TRP A 295 4.48 27.84 7.90
C TRP A 295 3.22 28.68 7.66
N GLN A 296 2.13 28.43 8.43
CA GLN A 296 0.89 29.19 8.31
C GLN A 296 1.08 30.68 8.63
N GLN A 297 1.89 31.00 9.63
CA GLN A 297 2.21 32.39 9.99
C GLN A 297 3.01 33.10 8.90
N GLU A 298 3.97 32.41 8.30
CA GLU A 298 4.83 32.96 7.25
C GLU A 298 4.12 33.11 5.91
N SER A 299 3.33 32.13 5.51
CA SER A 299 2.64 32.11 4.21
C SER A 299 1.28 32.80 4.20
N GLY A 300 0.65 32.99 5.35
CA GLY A 300 -0.75 33.41 5.47
C GLY A 300 -1.77 32.38 4.92
N GLY A 301 -1.31 31.18 4.62
CA GLY A 301 -2.10 30.11 4.02
C GLY A 301 -3.03 29.37 4.97
N SER A 302 -3.66 28.31 4.45
CA SER A 302 -4.55 27.41 5.17
C SER A 302 -3.87 26.09 5.47
N VAL A 303 -4.31 25.41 6.54
CA VAL A 303 -3.89 24.05 6.90
C VAL A 303 -5.09 23.13 6.87
N LEU A 304 -4.95 21.96 6.24
CA LEU A 304 -5.90 20.85 6.27
C LEU A 304 -5.18 19.61 6.83
N ILE A 305 -5.82 18.90 7.73
CA ILE A 305 -5.30 17.63 8.27
C ILE A 305 -6.04 16.48 7.62
N VAL A 306 -5.30 15.52 7.03
CA VAL A 306 -5.86 14.38 6.29
C VAL A 306 -5.32 13.07 6.85
N GLY A 307 -6.22 12.19 7.32
CA GLY A 307 -5.89 10.82 7.71
C GLY A 307 -6.12 9.86 6.56
N MET A 308 -5.09 9.10 6.17
CA MET A 308 -5.17 8.13 5.07
C MET A 308 -5.64 6.74 5.51
N ASP A 309 -5.90 6.58 6.80
CA ASP A 309 -6.34 5.35 7.43
C ASP A 309 -7.34 5.72 8.54
N LYS A 310 -8.35 4.88 8.80
CA LYS A 310 -9.29 5.09 9.91
C LYS A 310 -8.57 5.23 11.25
N VAL A 311 -7.48 4.49 11.48
CA VAL A 311 -6.68 4.59 12.70
C VAL A 311 -5.97 5.94 12.85
N ASP A 312 -5.80 6.72 11.77
CA ASP A 312 -5.19 8.04 11.82
C ASP A 312 -6.08 9.10 12.49
N ARG A 313 -7.36 8.80 12.71
CA ARG A 313 -8.32 9.75 13.32
C ARG A 313 -7.80 10.28 14.63
N ILE A 314 -7.20 9.44 15.45
CA ILE A 314 -6.61 9.84 16.74
C ILE A 314 -5.51 10.84 16.49
N ALA A 315 -4.53 10.52 15.64
CA ALA A 315 -3.41 11.40 15.34
C ALA A 315 -3.85 12.72 14.68
N CYS A 316 -4.87 12.67 13.82
CA CYS A 316 -5.44 13.88 13.20
C CYS A 316 -6.11 14.81 14.21
N ASN A 317 -6.91 14.26 15.11
CA ASN A 317 -7.59 15.03 16.15
C ASN A 317 -6.58 15.60 17.19
N ASP A 318 -5.62 14.79 17.61
CA ASP A 318 -4.56 15.21 18.54
C ASP A 318 -3.69 16.30 17.93
N LEU A 319 -3.39 16.21 16.62
CA LEU A 319 -2.67 17.27 15.92
C LEU A 319 -3.52 18.56 15.84
N ALA A 320 -4.79 18.44 15.46
CA ALA A 320 -5.71 19.58 15.37
C ALA A 320 -5.83 20.32 16.70
N GLY A 321 -5.89 19.58 17.84
CA GLY A 321 -5.93 20.13 19.19
C GLY A 321 -4.70 20.96 19.59
N ARG A 322 -3.58 20.86 18.86
CA ARG A 322 -2.36 21.64 19.07
C ARG A 322 -2.38 23.04 18.44
N PHE A 323 -3.43 23.37 17.70
CA PHE A 323 -3.62 24.70 17.10
C PHE A 323 -4.53 25.55 17.97
N LYS A 324 -4.31 26.88 18.00
CA LYS A 324 -5.23 27.82 18.69
C LYS A 324 -6.63 27.79 18.07
N GLN A 325 -6.69 27.66 16.75
CA GLN A 325 -7.90 27.42 15.98
C GLN A 325 -7.66 26.11 15.21
N ALA A 326 -8.38 25.06 15.58
CA ALA A 326 -8.19 23.74 15.01
C ALA A 326 -8.43 23.76 13.49
N PRO A 327 -7.47 23.29 12.68
CA PRO A 327 -7.68 23.08 11.25
C PRO A 327 -8.77 22.03 11.02
N PRO A 328 -9.48 22.08 9.88
CA PRO A 328 -10.36 21.00 9.48
C PRO A 328 -9.62 19.66 9.38
N VAL A 329 -10.32 18.59 9.74
CA VAL A 329 -9.84 17.20 9.69
C VAL A 329 -10.72 16.39 8.77
N VAL A 330 -10.13 15.63 7.86
CA VAL A 330 -10.81 14.65 6.99
C VAL A 330 -10.02 13.34 7.06
N VAL A 331 -10.69 12.24 7.40
CA VAL A 331 -10.03 10.94 7.58
C VAL A 331 -10.69 9.91 6.67
N SER A 332 -9.94 8.89 6.28
CA SER A 332 -10.43 7.74 5.52
C SER A 332 -11.78 7.24 6.10
N GLY A 333 -12.79 7.11 5.23
CA GLY A 333 -14.17 6.82 5.61
C GLY A 333 -15.08 8.06 5.74
N ASP A 334 -14.55 9.28 5.93
CA ASP A 334 -15.36 10.52 5.90
C ASP A 334 -15.74 10.91 4.46
N ALA A 335 -14.95 10.47 3.49
CA ALA A 335 -15.17 10.71 2.08
C ALA A 335 -14.67 9.51 1.24
N PRO A 336 -15.20 9.33 0.02
CA PRO A 336 -14.70 8.29 -0.90
C PRO A 336 -13.19 8.46 -1.18
N PRO A 337 -12.46 7.36 -1.50
CA PRO A 337 -11.04 7.44 -1.83
C PRO A 337 -10.70 8.47 -2.91
N ALA A 338 -11.54 8.60 -3.96
CA ALA A 338 -11.35 9.59 -5.02
C ALA A 338 -11.40 11.04 -4.50
N ALA A 339 -12.25 11.33 -3.53
CA ALA A 339 -12.32 12.64 -2.89
C ALA A 339 -11.11 12.89 -1.97
N MET A 340 -10.69 11.88 -1.21
CA MET A 340 -9.48 11.97 -0.39
C MET A 340 -8.25 12.30 -1.24
N VAL A 341 -8.08 11.60 -2.36
CA VAL A 341 -6.99 11.87 -3.31
C VAL A 341 -7.14 13.25 -3.96
N GLY A 342 -8.37 13.68 -4.28
CA GLY A 342 -8.65 15.03 -4.80
C GLY A 342 -8.17 16.13 -3.85
N LEU A 343 -8.43 16.01 -2.55
CA LEU A 343 -7.95 16.94 -1.53
C LEU A 343 -6.41 16.99 -1.46
N LEU A 344 -5.73 15.83 -1.55
CA LEU A 344 -4.26 15.76 -1.59
C LEU A 344 -3.69 16.45 -2.83
N ARG A 345 -4.30 16.24 -4.01
CA ARG A 345 -3.88 16.87 -5.28
C ARG A 345 -4.15 18.36 -5.33
N ALA A 346 -5.11 18.85 -4.54
CA ALA A 346 -5.41 20.27 -4.42
C ALA A 346 -4.44 21.03 -3.48
N ALA A 347 -3.53 20.33 -2.79
CA ALA A 347 -2.54 20.93 -1.90
C ALA A 347 -1.49 21.75 -2.70
N ASP A 348 -1.01 22.83 -2.10
CA ASP A 348 0.16 23.57 -2.56
C ASP A 348 1.47 22.97 -2.00
N LEU A 349 1.37 22.33 -0.84
CA LEU A 349 2.47 21.65 -0.16
C LEU A 349 1.90 20.52 0.71
N LEU A 350 2.62 19.41 0.80
CA LEU A 350 2.25 18.25 1.58
C LEU A 350 3.31 17.96 2.65
N LEU A 351 2.88 17.79 3.91
CA LEU A 351 3.69 17.25 5.00
C LEU A 351 3.11 15.90 5.42
N SER A 352 3.80 14.79 5.20
CA SER A 352 3.18 13.49 5.34
C SER A 352 4.08 12.43 5.97
N SER A 353 3.51 11.65 6.89
CA SER A 353 4.06 10.37 7.36
C SER A 353 3.39 9.17 6.67
N ARG A 354 2.41 9.40 5.80
CA ARG A 354 1.74 8.38 5.00
C ARG A 354 2.28 8.33 3.58
N PHE A 355 2.84 7.18 3.20
CA PHE A 355 3.44 6.94 1.90
C PHE A 355 2.48 7.23 0.73
N HIS A 356 1.26 6.67 0.77
CA HIS A 356 0.31 6.84 -0.32
C HIS A 356 -0.29 8.25 -0.42
N ALA A 357 -0.24 9.07 0.64
CA ALA A 357 -0.58 10.48 0.51
C ALA A 357 0.41 11.19 -0.43
N ILE A 358 1.70 10.85 -0.34
CA ILE A 358 2.72 11.39 -1.25
C ILE A 358 2.50 10.83 -2.66
N VAL A 359 2.43 9.50 -2.82
CA VAL A 359 2.26 8.85 -4.14
C VAL A 359 1.08 9.44 -4.91
N THR A 360 -0.09 9.49 -4.28
CA THR A 360 -1.33 9.92 -4.95
C THR A 360 -1.38 11.42 -5.25
N SER A 361 -0.59 12.25 -4.55
CA SER A 361 -0.47 13.69 -4.83
C SER A 361 0.54 14.03 -5.94
N MET A 362 1.45 13.10 -6.27
CA MET A 362 2.56 13.36 -7.22
C MET A 362 2.08 13.60 -8.66
N GLU A 363 0.95 13.07 -9.09
CA GLU A 363 0.37 13.37 -10.41
C GLU A 363 0.12 14.88 -10.58
N ALA A 364 -0.38 15.53 -9.55
CA ALA A 364 -0.57 16.97 -9.54
C ALA A 364 0.74 17.76 -9.31
N GLY A 365 1.86 17.06 -9.15
CA GLY A 365 3.17 17.67 -8.93
C GLY A 365 3.33 18.35 -7.56
N VAL A 366 2.53 17.96 -6.56
CA VAL A 366 2.56 18.58 -5.23
C VAL A 366 3.91 18.32 -4.56
N PRO A 367 4.64 19.37 -4.17
CA PRO A 367 5.86 19.21 -3.38
C PRO A 367 5.54 18.58 -2.03
N ALA A 368 6.29 17.54 -1.67
CA ALA A 368 6.08 16.83 -0.42
C ALA A 368 7.31 16.85 0.49
N VAL A 369 7.06 17.02 1.79
CA VAL A 369 7.99 16.76 2.89
C VAL A 369 7.52 15.50 3.61
N GLY A 370 8.37 14.48 3.65
CA GLY A 370 8.07 13.20 4.28
C GLY A 370 8.70 13.08 5.66
N VAL A 371 7.95 12.55 6.63
CA VAL A 371 8.45 12.16 7.95
C VAL A 371 8.27 10.66 8.10
N SER A 372 9.38 9.92 8.05
CA SER A 372 9.33 8.47 7.91
C SER A 372 9.82 7.71 9.13
N MET A 373 9.11 6.63 9.44
CA MET A 373 9.52 5.62 10.40
C MET A 373 10.30 4.46 9.75
N ASP A 374 10.21 4.33 8.42
CA ASP A 374 10.85 3.28 7.63
C ASP A 374 11.39 3.82 6.28
N GLU A 375 11.87 2.93 5.43
CA GLU A 375 12.55 3.28 4.16
C GLU A 375 11.62 3.71 3.02
N ARG A 376 10.28 3.51 3.12
CA ARG A 376 9.33 3.70 2.00
C ARG A 376 9.38 5.10 1.39
N ILE A 377 9.31 6.12 2.23
CA ILE A 377 9.32 7.52 1.78
C ILE A 377 10.70 7.90 1.22
N ALA A 378 11.78 7.38 1.82
CA ALA A 378 13.14 7.59 1.31
C ALA A 378 13.34 6.97 -0.08
N ASN A 379 12.86 5.74 -0.27
CA ASN A 379 12.90 5.05 -1.56
C ASN A 379 12.06 5.75 -2.64
N LEU A 380 10.97 6.44 -2.23
CA LEU A 380 10.11 7.20 -3.15
C LEU A 380 10.70 8.54 -3.57
N LEU A 381 11.18 9.33 -2.60
CA LEU A 381 11.67 10.68 -2.85
C LEU A 381 13.11 10.72 -3.37
N GLY A 382 13.87 9.63 -3.21
CA GLY A 382 15.27 9.54 -3.57
C GLY A 382 16.21 9.79 -2.38
N LYS A 383 17.37 9.12 -2.43
CA LYS A 383 18.35 9.16 -1.33
C LYS A 383 18.95 10.57 -1.14
N GLU A 384 19.00 11.37 -2.18
CA GLU A 384 19.45 12.76 -2.17
C GLU A 384 18.54 13.71 -1.40
N GLU A 385 17.29 13.32 -1.19
CA GLU A 385 16.31 14.11 -0.43
C GLU A 385 16.32 13.79 1.08
N ILE A 386 17.10 12.79 1.49
CA ILE A 386 17.28 12.48 2.92
C ILE A 386 17.91 13.66 3.63
N GLY A 387 17.23 14.15 4.66
CA GLY A 387 17.64 15.32 5.43
C GLY A 387 17.22 16.66 4.84
N ARG A 388 16.68 16.68 3.60
CA ARG A 388 16.10 17.88 2.98
C ARG A 388 14.58 17.86 3.00
N ARG A 389 13.97 16.87 2.35
CA ARG A 389 12.51 16.67 2.28
C ARG A 389 12.06 15.32 2.85
N MET A 390 12.99 14.45 3.22
CA MET A 390 12.72 13.22 3.96
C MET A 390 13.45 13.25 5.31
N LEU A 391 12.69 13.27 6.39
CA LEU A 391 13.18 13.32 7.76
C LEU A 391 12.80 12.04 8.51
N LYS A 392 13.65 11.64 9.44
CA LYS A 392 13.31 10.54 10.36
C LYS A 392 12.42 11.05 11.48
N VAL A 393 11.44 10.25 11.84
CA VAL A 393 10.45 10.57 12.89
C VAL A 393 11.06 10.76 14.28
N ASP A 394 12.23 10.19 14.54
CA ASP A 394 12.96 10.22 15.80
C ASP A 394 14.18 11.17 15.80
N ALA A 395 14.27 12.05 14.80
CA ALA A 395 15.32 13.06 14.77
C ALA A 395 15.16 14.04 15.96
N ALA A 396 16.25 14.28 16.71
CA ALA A 396 16.21 15.12 17.90
C ALA A 396 15.84 16.59 17.59
N ASP A 397 16.21 17.08 16.40
CA ASP A 397 15.97 18.43 15.87
C ASP A 397 14.82 18.46 14.85
N LEU A 398 13.86 17.55 14.98
CA LEU A 398 12.76 17.39 14.03
C LEU A 398 11.94 18.67 13.81
N PRO A 399 11.56 19.46 14.85
CA PRO A 399 10.76 20.67 14.65
C PRO A 399 11.45 21.70 13.74
N GLU A 400 12.73 22.00 13.98
CA GLU A 400 13.50 22.98 13.23
C GLU A 400 13.76 22.52 11.80
N ARG A 401 14.06 21.22 11.64
CA ARG A 401 14.27 20.61 10.31
C ARG A 401 13.01 20.60 9.49
N LEU A 402 11.84 20.34 10.12
CA LEU A 402 10.55 20.40 9.41
C LEU A 402 10.28 21.81 8.87
N VAL A 403 10.50 22.86 9.68
CA VAL A 403 10.37 24.24 9.23
C VAL A 403 11.31 24.52 8.05
N ALA A 404 12.58 24.13 8.17
CA ALA A 404 13.55 24.30 7.10
C ALA A 404 13.16 23.55 5.82
N SER A 405 12.63 22.31 5.97
CA SER A 405 12.18 21.50 4.84
C SER A 405 10.95 22.07 4.15
N LEU A 406 9.97 22.60 4.89
CA LEU A 406 8.80 23.26 4.30
C LEU A 406 9.19 24.52 3.55
N ARG A 407 10.05 25.37 4.13
CA ARG A 407 10.61 26.55 3.44
C ARG A 407 11.39 26.19 2.18
N HIS A 408 12.20 25.14 2.24
CA HIS A 408 12.94 24.64 1.09
C HIS A 408 11.99 24.14 -0.02
N ALA A 409 10.98 23.34 0.34
CA ALA A 409 10.01 22.81 -0.60
C ALA A 409 9.19 23.92 -1.28
N GLU A 410 8.90 25.01 -0.56
CA GLU A 410 8.20 26.18 -1.08
C GLU A 410 9.10 27.02 -2.00
N ALA A 411 10.33 27.27 -1.60
CA ALA A 411 11.31 28.03 -2.40
C ALA A 411 11.65 27.32 -3.73
N GLU A 412 11.75 25.98 -3.69
CA GLU A 412 12.10 25.15 -4.84
C GLU A 412 10.85 24.55 -5.56
N ARG A 413 9.66 25.06 -5.28
CA ARG A 413 8.38 24.51 -5.72
C ARG A 413 8.34 24.17 -7.21
N SER A 414 8.74 25.08 -8.08
CA SER A 414 8.69 24.87 -9.53
C SER A 414 9.64 23.74 -9.97
N ARG A 415 10.84 23.67 -9.38
CA ARG A 415 11.80 22.60 -9.66
C ARG A 415 11.29 21.25 -9.16
N ILE A 416 10.80 21.20 -7.92
CA ILE A 416 10.26 19.97 -7.32
C ILE A 416 9.02 19.49 -8.09
N HIS A 417 8.13 20.40 -8.49
CA HIS A 417 6.96 20.09 -9.32
C HIS A 417 7.39 19.40 -10.62
N ALA A 418 8.35 19.97 -11.36
CA ALA A 418 8.84 19.39 -12.61
C ALA A 418 9.47 18.00 -12.38
N GLN A 419 10.32 17.85 -11.35
CA GLN A 419 10.94 16.58 -11.00
C GLN A 419 9.91 15.52 -10.61
N THR A 420 8.91 15.89 -9.80
CA THR A 420 7.82 15.00 -9.37
C THR A 420 7.04 14.48 -10.58
N ARG A 421 6.68 15.35 -11.52
CA ARG A 421 5.98 14.94 -12.75
C ARG A 421 6.84 14.02 -13.63
N ALA A 422 8.14 14.28 -13.75
CA ALA A 422 9.06 13.38 -14.46
C ALA A 422 9.15 12.01 -13.78
N ALA A 423 9.20 11.97 -12.44
CA ALA A 423 9.18 10.72 -11.67
C ALA A 423 7.89 9.92 -11.91
N VAL A 424 6.71 10.57 -12.01
CA VAL A 424 5.46 9.91 -12.34
C VAL A 424 5.54 9.19 -13.70
N VAL A 425 6.12 9.82 -14.73
CA VAL A 425 6.30 9.18 -16.05
C VAL A 425 7.16 7.91 -15.94
N MET A 426 8.24 7.97 -15.17
CA MET A 426 9.10 6.80 -14.93
C MET A 426 8.34 5.68 -14.20
N GLN A 427 7.55 6.02 -13.20
CA GLN A 427 6.74 5.04 -12.46
C GLN A 427 5.66 4.40 -13.35
N LEU A 428 5.00 5.17 -14.20
CA LEU A 428 4.04 4.65 -15.18
C LEU A 428 4.70 3.67 -16.17
N ARG A 429 5.92 3.96 -16.63
CA ARG A 429 6.69 3.02 -17.46
C ARG A 429 7.01 1.74 -16.69
N SER A 430 7.50 1.85 -15.46
CA SER A 430 7.78 0.69 -14.61
C SER A 430 6.51 -0.13 -14.31
N MET A 431 5.36 0.54 -14.14
CA MET A 431 4.06 -0.12 -13.98
C MET A 431 3.62 -0.86 -15.24
N ALA A 432 3.83 -0.27 -16.43
CA ALA A 432 3.55 -0.93 -17.70
C ALA A 432 4.46 -2.15 -17.93
N GLU A 433 5.76 -2.04 -17.64
CA GLU A 433 6.69 -3.18 -17.68
C GLU A 433 6.28 -4.28 -16.70
N MET A 434 5.81 -3.92 -15.50
CA MET A 434 5.24 -4.87 -14.54
C MET A 434 4.03 -5.59 -15.13
N GLY A 435 3.12 -4.86 -15.80
CA GLY A 435 1.99 -5.43 -16.52
C GLY A 435 2.41 -6.37 -17.66
N MET A 436 3.45 -6.03 -18.42
CA MET A 436 4.03 -6.90 -19.44
C MET A 436 4.57 -8.22 -18.85
N ARG A 437 5.30 -8.14 -17.73
CA ARG A 437 5.82 -9.33 -17.03
C ARG A 437 4.71 -10.20 -16.47
N PHE A 438 3.66 -9.58 -15.95
CA PHE A 438 2.43 -10.27 -15.55
C PHE A 438 1.80 -11.01 -16.73
N ALA A 439 1.62 -10.35 -17.88
CA ALA A 439 1.06 -10.95 -19.09
C ALA A 439 1.88 -12.16 -19.57
N ARG A 440 3.21 -12.06 -19.55
CA ARG A 440 4.10 -13.20 -19.87
C ARG A 440 3.89 -14.39 -18.94
N GLU A 441 3.80 -14.12 -17.64
CA GLU A 441 3.61 -15.17 -16.64
C GLU A 441 2.23 -15.82 -16.80
N VAL A 442 1.17 -15.05 -17.06
CA VAL A 442 -0.16 -15.59 -17.37
C VAL A 442 -0.10 -16.49 -18.59
N ARG A 443 0.52 -16.07 -19.70
CA ARG A 443 0.64 -16.92 -20.92
C ARG A 443 1.44 -18.19 -20.69
N ARG A 444 2.38 -18.18 -19.75
CA ARG A 444 3.14 -19.40 -19.39
C ARG A 444 2.25 -20.46 -18.77
N PHE A 445 1.26 -20.08 -17.97
CA PHE A 445 0.30 -20.98 -17.32
C PHE A 445 -0.94 -21.23 -18.19
N HIS A 446 -1.36 -20.24 -18.95
CA HIS A 446 -2.61 -20.21 -19.71
C HIS A 446 -2.35 -19.67 -21.14
N PRO A 447 -1.76 -20.49 -22.03
CA PRO A 447 -1.31 -20.03 -23.35
C PRO A 447 -2.45 -19.67 -24.31
N ASP A 448 -3.68 -20.03 -23.99
CA ASP A 448 -4.89 -19.69 -24.75
C ASP A 448 -5.38 -18.25 -24.50
N LEU A 449 -4.89 -17.57 -23.46
CA LEU A 449 -5.27 -16.21 -23.17
C LEU A 449 -4.49 -15.20 -24.01
N GLN A 450 -5.22 -14.31 -24.63
CA GLN A 450 -4.64 -13.19 -25.36
C GLN A 450 -4.29 -12.05 -24.43
N THR A 451 -3.18 -11.40 -24.68
CA THR A 451 -2.70 -10.21 -23.96
C THR A 451 -2.20 -9.19 -24.98
N PRO A 452 -2.02 -7.91 -24.61
CA PRO A 452 -1.48 -6.91 -25.53
C PRO A 452 -0.15 -7.35 -26.14
N ASP A 453 0.09 -6.92 -27.39
CA ASP A 453 1.35 -7.18 -28.08
C ASP A 453 2.48 -6.38 -27.43
N GLU A 454 3.56 -7.07 -27.09
CA GLU A 454 4.74 -6.46 -26.47
C GLU A 454 5.51 -5.51 -27.42
N ALA A 455 5.33 -5.66 -28.74
CA ALA A 455 5.86 -4.73 -29.74
C ALA A 455 5.00 -3.47 -29.89
N GLY A 456 3.81 -3.45 -29.28
CA GLY A 456 2.89 -2.34 -29.26
C GLY A 456 3.31 -1.21 -28.31
N PRO A 457 2.46 -0.20 -28.14
CA PRO A 457 2.72 0.88 -27.20
C PRO A 457 2.75 0.35 -25.76
N TRP A 458 3.72 0.79 -24.96
CA TRP A 458 3.85 0.36 -23.57
C TRP A 458 2.60 0.67 -22.72
N THR A 459 1.85 1.71 -23.11
CA THR A 459 0.59 2.10 -22.45
C THR A 459 -0.51 1.04 -22.56
N ALA A 460 -0.40 0.08 -23.49
CA ALA A 460 -1.34 -1.03 -23.59
C ALA A 460 -1.32 -1.97 -22.36
N PHE A 461 -0.29 -1.86 -21.51
CA PHE A 461 -0.16 -2.62 -20.26
C PHE A 461 -0.57 -1.82 -19.03
N LEU A 462 -1.16 -0.62 -19.21
CA LEU A 462 -1.75 0.21 -18.16
C LEU A 462 -3.28 0.16 -18.21
N PRO A 463 -3.97 0.46 -17.11
CA PRO A 463 -5.38 0.78 -17.16
C PRO A 463 -5.59 2.13 -17.90
N SER A 464 -6.85 2.46 -18.22
CA SER A 464 -7.18 3.78 -18.79
C SER A 464 -6.68 4.91 -17.86
N LEU A 465 -5.99 5.87 -18.45
CA LEU A 465 -5.36 6.98 -17.73
C LEU A 465 -6.32 8.18 -17.61
N SER A 466 -6.06 9.05 -16.64
CA SER A 466 -6.69 10.38 -16.59
C SER A 466 -6.20 11.25 -17.76
N PRO A 467 -7.00 12.25 -18.22
CA PRO A 467 -6.53 13.20 -19.26
C PRO A 467 -5.20 13.88 -18.90
N GLN A 468 -4.98 14.15 -17.60
CA GLN A 468 -3.76 14.76 -17.09
C GLN A 468 -2.54 13.84 -17.25
N LEU A 469 -2.72 12.54 -17.00
CA LEU A 469 -1.66 11.55 -17.20
C LEU A 469 -1.42 11.30 -18.69
N GLU A 470 -2.46 11.27 -19.53
CA GLU A 470 -2.32 11.15 -20.98
C GLU A 470 -1.53 12.32 -21.55
N GLU A 471 -1.82 13.55 -21.16
CA GLU A 471 -1.05 14.74 -21.53
C GLU A 471 0.41 14.66 -21.05
N LEU A 472 0.61 14.17 -19.81
CA LEU A 472 1.94 14.04 -19.23
C LEU A 472 2.83 13.05 -19.99
N ILE A 473 2.27 11.93 -20.43
CA ILE A 473 3.04 10.90 -21.15
C ILE A 473 3.09 11.11 -22.66
N ALA A 474 2.26 11.97 -23.26
CA ALA A 474 2.19 12.18 -24.71
C ALA A 474 3.57 12.38 -25.38
N PRO A 475 4.53 13.16 -24.81
CA PRO A 475 5.86 13.29 -25.36
C PRO A 475 6.70 12.01 -25.32
N HIS A 476 6.28 11.03 -24.51
CA HIS A 476 7.00 9.79 -24.18
C HIS A 476 6.32 8.53 -24.72
N ALA A 477 5.17 8.66 -25.40
CA ALA A 477 4.33 7.54 -25.83
C ALA A 477 4.94 6.68 -26.97
N ALA A 478 5.92 7.19 -27.72
CA ALA A 478 6.56 6.47 -28.80
C ALA A 478 7.62 5.48 -28.28
N ARG A 479 7.37 4.19 -28.48
CA ARG A 479 8.24 2.99 -28.39
C ARG A 479 8.85 2.65 -27.02
N VAL A 480 8.60 1.41 -26.61
CA VAL A 480 9.53 0.67 -25.75
C VAL A 480 10.86 0.49 -26.51
N GLN A 481 11.86 1.32 -26.20
CA GLN A 481 13.22 0.91 -26.45
C GLN A 481 13.51 -0.21 -25.45
N THR A 482 13.51 -1.45 -25.94
CA THR A 482 14.14 -2.58 -25.25
C THR A 482 15.59 -2.16 -25.00
N SER A 483 15.90 -1.65 -23.83
CA SER A 483 17.27 -1.67 -23.32
C SER A 483 17.56 -3.16 -23.10
N ALA A 484 18.31 -3.72 -24.03
CA ALA A 484 18.91 -5.03 -23.90
C ALA A 484 19.79 -5.00 -22.64
N LEU A 485 19.26 -5.45 -21.53
CA LEU A 485 20.06 -5.95 -20.43
C LEU A 485 20.30 -7.42 -20.76
N THR A 486 21.40 -7.62 -21.47
CA THR A 486 22.07 -8.89 -21.65
C THR A 486 22.57 -9.38 -20.29
N VAL A 487 22.21 -10.63 -19.96
CA VAL A 487 22.74 -11.58 -18.96
C VAL A 487 22.42 -11.29 -17.52
#